data_607d9dbb64fa4a44429c1da6a8e2c759
#
_entry.id   607d9dbb64fa4a44429c1da6a8e2c759
#
_cell.length_a   1.000
_cell.length_b   1.000
_cell.length_c   1.000
_cell.angle_alpha   90.00
_cell.angle_beta   90.00
_cell.angle_gamma   90.00
#
_symmetry.space_group_name_H-M   'P 1'
#
loop_
_entity.id
_entity.type
_entity.pdbx_description
1 polymer ?
#
loop_
_entity_poly.entity_id
_entity_poly.type
_entity_poly.pdbx_seq_one_letter_code
_entity_poly.pdbx_strand_id
1 'polypeptide(L)' 'MRKTSSKRVALKYRRVIIHFFSLYDGRVHRKIFKDCTLSEALVVFYVMAEHHCWTCVDYYCIKY' A
#
# COMPACT_ATOMS: atom_id res chain seq x y z
N MET A 1 -21.07 -23.30 -3.23
CA MET A 1 -20.58 -22.91 -3.08
C MET A 1 -20.33 -22.27 -2.76
N ARG A 2 -20.08 -22.09 -2.69
CA ARG A 2 -19.60 -21.53 -2.37
C ARG A 2 -19.46 -20.65 -2.09
N LYS A 3 -19.32 -20.28 -1.87
CA LYS A 3 -19.06 -19.51 -1.69
C LYS A 3 -18.76 -18.77 -1.13
N THR A 4 -19.11 -19.15 -0.71
CA THR A 4 -18.85 -18.35 0.16
C THR A 4 -17.64 -17.49 0.39
N SER A 5 -16.65 -17.56 -0.11
CA SER A 5 -15.49 -16.74 -0.09
C SER A 5 -15.79 -15.28 -0.39
N SER A 6 -16.81 -15.04 -1.10
CA SER A 6 -17.24 -13.68 -1.37
C SER A 6 -17.56 -12.91 -0.09
N LYS A 7 -17.74 -13.64 0.98
CA LYS A 7 -18.02 -13.03 2.27
C LYS A 7 -16.77 -12.58 2.99
N ARG A 8 -15.63 -12.86 2.43
CA ARG A 8 -14.40 -12.48 3.10
C ARG A 8 -14.33 -10.97 3.26
N VAL A 9 -14.09 -10.56 4.48
CA VAL A 9 -13.91 -9.15 4.80
C VAL A 9 -12.43 -8.83 4.71
N ALA A 10 -12.10 -7.81 3.95
CA ALA A 10 -10.72 -7.38 3.83
C ALA A 10 -10.23 -6.87 5.18
N LEU A 11 -9.04 -7.29 5.56
CA LEU A 11 -8.45 -6.90 6.83
C LEU A 11 -7.92 -5.48 6.74
N LYS A 12 -8.42 -4.64 7.63
CA LYS A 12 -7.89 -3.28 7.74
C LYS A 12 -6.73 -3.25 8.71
N TYR A 13 -5.75 -2.47 8.36
CA TYR A 13 -4.57 -2.27 9.21
C TYR A 13 -4.61 -0.88 9.80
N ARG A 14 -3.97 -0.73 10.95
CA ARG A 14 -3.82 0.59 11.55
C ARG A 14 -3.00 1.48 10.63
N ARG A 15 -1.93 0.92 10.08
CA ARG A 15 -1.07 1.63 9.13
C ARG A 15 -0.53 0.67 8.11
N VAL A 16 -0.38 1.16 6.89
CA VAL A 16 0.38 0.46 5.86
C VAL A 16 1.49 1.41 5.46
N ILE A 17 2.73 0.98 5.64
CA ILE A 17 3.89 1.81 5.33
C ILE A 17 4.55 1.24 4.08
N ILE A 18 4.69 2.06 3.06
CA ILE A 18 5.29 1.66 1.79
C ILE A 18 6.59 2.44 1.61
N HIS A 19 7.68 1.73 1.44
CA HIS A 19 8.97 2.34 1.13
C HIS A 19 9.15 2.33 -0.38
N PHE A 20 9.57 3.44 -0.92
CA PHE A 20 9.71 3.57 -2.37
C PHE A 20 10.94 4.41 -2.70
N PHE A 21 11.47 4.14 -3.88
CA PHE A 21 12.62 4.87 -4.42
C PHE A 21 12.10 5.91 -5.41
N SER A 22 12.56 7.14 -5.26
CA SER A 22 12.17 8.22 -6.18
C SER A 22 13.31 8.46 -7.17
N LEU A 23 12.97 8.46 -8.46
CA LEU A 23 13.96 8.76 -9.48
C LEU A 23 14.34 10.23 -9.51
N TYR A 24 13.51 11.09 -8.95
CA TYR A 24 13.79 12.53 -8.99
C TYR A 24 14.93 12.93 -8.07
N ASP A 25 15.04 12.31 -6.91
CA ASP A 25 16.11 12.67 -5.97
C ASP A 25 17.03 11.50 -5.65
N GLY A 26 16.74 10.32 -6.20
CA GLY A 26 17.59 9.15 -5.97
C GLY A 26 17.58 8.64 -4.55
N ARG A 27 16.50 8.88 -3.81
CA ARG A 27 16.41 8.50 -2.41
C ARG A 27 15.21 7.61 -2.16
N VAL A 28 15.30 6.87 -1.05
CA VAL A 28 14.19 6.06 -0.58
C VAL A 28 13.36 6.90 0.39
N HIS A 29 12.06 6.89 0.16
CA HIS A 29 11.08 7.58 1.00
C HIS A 29 10.07 6.59 1.52
N ARG A 30 9.16 7.06 2.37
CA ARG A 30 8.07 6.21 2.83
C ARG A 30 6.76 6.98 2.74
N LYS A 31 5.70 6.22 2.51
CA LYS A 31 4.34 6.74 2.49
C LYS A 31 3.54 5.95 3.50
N ILE A 32 2.78 6.63 4.34
CA ILE A 32 2.01 5.99 5.40
C ILE A 32 0.53 6.16 5.09
N PHE A 33 -0.19 5.04 5.04
CA PHE A 33 -1.64 5.03 4.87
C PHE A 33 -2.24 4.52 6.17
N LYS A 34 -3.27 5.19 6.66
CA LYS A 34 -3.88 4.85 7.94
C LYS A 34 -5.26 4.25 7.74
N ASP A 35 -5.58 3.27 8.56
CA ASP A 35 -6.93 2.72 8.66
C ASP A 35 -7.46 2.25 7.31
N CYS A 36 -6.69 1.41 6.65
CA CYS A 36 -7.05 0.93 5.32
C CYS A 36 -6.60 -0.51 5.13
N THR A 37 -7.12 -1.13 4.07
CA THR A 37 -6.63 -2.46 3.68
C THR A 37 -5.34 -2.29 2.89
N LEU A 38 -4.58 -3.39 2.81
CA LEU A 38 -3.36 -3.38 1.99
C LEU A 38 -3.68 -3.08 0.53
N SER A 39 -4.77 -3.65 0.00
CA SER A 39 -5.17 -3.41 -1.38
C SER A 39 -5.43 -1.93 -1.64
N GLU A 40 -6.15 -1.28 -0.73
CA GLU A 40 -6.45 0.14 -0.88
C GLU A 40 -5.18 0.97 -0.89
N ALA A 41 -4.27 0.67 0.02
CA ALA A 41 -3.01 1.40 0.10
C ALA A 41 -2.19 1.22 -1.17
N LEU A 42 -2.10 -0.01 -1.66
CA LEU A 42 -1.31 -0.29 -2.85
C LEU A 42 -1.90 0.36 -4.10
N VAL A 43 -3.23 0.35 -4.24
CA VAL A 43 -3.87 0.98 -5.40
C VAL A 43 -3.55 2.47 -5.42
N VAL A 44 -3.74 3.13 -4.28
CA VAL A 44 -3.47 4.57 -4.19
C VAL A 44 -2.00 4.84 -4.45
N PHE A 45 -1.12 4.03 -3.84
CA PHE A 45 0.31 4.21 -4.03
C PHE A 45 0.70 4.07 -5.49
N TYR A 46 0.21 3.04 -6.19
CA TYR A 46 0.62 2.82 -7.58
C TYR A 46 0.13 3.91 -8.52
N VAL A 47 -1.05 4.47 -8.27
CA VAL A 47 -1.51 5.62 -9.03
C VAL A 47 -0.54 6.79 -8.87
N MET A 48 -0.14 7.08 -7.65
CA MET A 48 0.80 8.14 -7.39
C MET A 48 2.18 7.83 -7.96
N ALA A 49 2.60 6.57 -7.83
CA ALA A 49 3.92 6.14 -8.31
C ALA A 49 4.05 6.34 -9.82
N GLU A 50 2.99 6.10 -10.55
CA GLU A 50 2.98 6.29 -11.99
C GLU A 50 3.25 7.74 -12.35
N HIS A 51 2.67 8.67 -11.61
CA HIS A 51 2.83 10.09 -11.86
C HIS A 51 4.18 10.63 -11.40
N HIS A 52 4.78 10.01 -10.39
CA HIS A 52 5.97 10.54 -9.75
C HIS A 52 7.22 9.70 -9.98
N CYS A 53 7.13 8.66 -10.78
CA CYS A 53 8.27 7.77 -11.08
C CYS A 53 8.84 7.16 -9.80
N TRP A 54 7.97 6.67 -8.95
CA TRP A 54 8.37 5.96 -7.74
C TRP A 54 8.41 4.47 -8.00
N THR A 55 9.33 3.78 -7.36
CA THR A 55 9.43 2.33 -7.43
C THR A 55 9.30 1.76 -6.03
N CYS A 56 8.34 0.88 -5.84
CA CYS A 56 8.12 0.25 -4.54
C CYS A 56 9.32 -0.64 -4.21
N VAL A 57 9.89 -0.43 -3.03
CA VAL A 57 10.99 -1.24 -2.53
C VAL A 57 10.46 -2.34 -1.64
N ASP A 58 9.67 -1.98 -0.63
CA ASP A 58 8.98 -2.94 0.22
C ASP A 58 7.86 -2.23 0.96
N TYR A 59 7.11 -2.99 1.73
CA TYR A 59 6.05 -2.43 2.54
C TYR A 59 5.83 -3.34 3.75
N TYR A 60 5.19 -2.78 4.77
CA TYR A 60 4.73 -3.59 5.88
C TYR A 60 3.47 -2.98 6.49
N CYS A 61 2.75 -3.79 7.24
CA CYS A 61 1.45 -3.42 7.79
C CYS A 61 1.48 -3.52 9.30
N ILE A 62 0.85 -2.57 9.95
CA ILE A 62 0.72 -2.56 11.40
C ILE A 62 -0.74 -2.83 11.73
N LYS A 63 -0.98 -3.90 12.47
CA LYS A 63 -2.33 -4.31 12.85
C LYS A 63 -2.84 -3.45 13.99
N TYR A 64 -4.17 -3.42 14.10
CA TYR A 64 -4.82 -2.82 15.24
C TYR A 64 -4.50 -3.56 16.52
#